data_89ffc9654dfe9356ed320fc08ddb5a2d
#
_entry.id   89ffc9654dfe9356ed320fc08ddb5a2d
#
_cell.length_a   1.000
_cell.length_b   1.000
_cell.length_c   1.000
_cell.angle_alpha   90.00
_cell.angle_beta   90.00
_cell.angle_gamma   90.00
#
_symmetry.space_group_name_H-M   'P 1'
#
loop_
_entity.id
_entity.type
_entity.pdbx_description
1 polymer ?
#
loop_
_entity_poly.entity_id
_entity_poly.type
_entity_poly.pdbx_seq_one_letter_code
_entity_poly.pdbx_strand_id
1 'polypeptide(L)'
;MQHRLFISLLSLSSTLVLFSEMQSPNILWITAEDMSPVLGCYGEKDAVTPHIDQLAQESIKFTNAFASAPVCSPSRSCLIQGALPPSMGTQHMRSGFPLPATFTGFPARLKKEGYYNTNNVKTDYNSGNYQQIIEKSWDESSANAHWRKRAKKEIPFFSVFNLMTSHQSRSMVWPYEKFKNEIQSKIGKDQIHDPQAITLPPYYPDTPIVRKTVARFHDCVTAMDQEVGDILKQLKEDGLAENTIVFFFSDHGSGMPRHKRALLDSGMHVPLLVRFPAKWQHLAMAKPGQTTDRLVSFVDFGPTVLNLTSTTIPKHMQGKPFLGPDPADPRKYVYGHRDRVDEVRDFARSVRDKKYLYIRNYLPHLGYNQPTAWPDIGEIRHEFYKLARSGKMTPAQQHFAGPRRPIEELYDCRKDPRNLQNLAGSPKHQKILERMRKEHLRYAKEIRDWGFVPEYEAWEMSKGASGWKVGKTGRINWEKIIGAAEQVGRAKPPELIQNLNSENASIRYWGAIGLGAHMNQLTTPSISALKIALEDSSPSVRIEAANALVRAENSEPALSRLIEELDHKNLIVVTHAARTIELLGDLAKKAAPAMEACLKRAYAVRPPDLSPVIVLPGDQDMAMFVGFSCNAFLQKIK
;
A
#
# COMPACT_ATOMS: atom_id res chain seq x y z
N MET A 1 -92.40 -31.63 16.79
CA MET A 1 -91.31 -31.55 15.82
C MET A 1 -90.43 -30.38 16.21
N GLN A 2 -89.33 -30.68 16.89
CA GLN A 2 -88.38 -29.66 17.40
C GLN A 2 -87.10 -29.74 16.54
N HIS A 3 -86.80 -28.65 15.80
CA HIS A 3 -85.50 -28.49 15.12
C HIS A 3 -84.47 -27.87 16.07
N ARG A 4 -83.45 -28.62 16.34
CA ARG A 4 -82.25 -28.13 17.06
C ARG A 4 -81.25 -27.60 16.01
N LEU A 5 -80.94 -26.28 16.06
CA LEU A 5 -79.84 -25.68 15.34
C LEU A 5 -78.53 -25.97 16.09
N PHE A 6 -77.57 -26.63 15.41
CA PHE A 6 -76.18 -26.71 15.85
C PHE A 6 -75.41 -25.51 15.27
N ILE A 7 -74.93 -24.64 16.15
CA ILE A 7 -73.98 -23.56 15.77
C ILE A 7 -72.58 -24.14 16.01
N SER A 8 -71.84 -24.34 14.90
CA SER A 8 -70.43 -24.71 14.96
C SER A 8 -69.59 -23.45 15.09
N LEU A 9 -68.91 -23.24 16.22
CA LEU A 9 -67.87 -22.23 16.39
C LEU A 9 -66.60 -22.73 15.73
N LEU A 10 -66.22 -22.16 14.56
CA LEU A 10 -64.86 -22.27 14.06
C LEU A 10 -63.97 -21.28 14.83
N SER A 11 -63.08 -21.80 15.68
CA SER A 11 -61.96 -21.01 16.27
C SER A 11 -60.86 -20.82 15.22
N LEU A 12 -60.74 -19.64 14.65
CA LEU A 12 -59.55 -19.22 13.87
C LEU A 12 -58.38 -19.02 14.85
N SER A 13 -57.51 -19.97 14.91
CA SER A 13 -56.18 -19.80 15.55
C SER A 13 -55.30 -19.01 14.62
N SER A 14 -55.21 -17.69 14.82
CA SER A 14 -54.22 -16.81 14.15
C SER A 14 -52.82 -17.15 14.68
N THR A 15 -52.11 -17.99 13.97
CA THR A 15 -50.66 -18.19 14.22
C THR A 15 -49.94 -16.90 13.80
N LEU A 16 -49.67 -16.02 14.75
CA LEU A 16 -48.70 -14.92 14.56
C LEU A 16 -47.34 -15.56 14.30
N VAL A 17 -46.95 -15.67 13.04
CA VAL A 17 -45.57 -15.89 12.68
C VAL A 17 -44.85 -14.58 13.02
N LEU A 18 -44.26 -14.52 14.22
CA LEU A 18 -43.23 -13.54 14.56
C LEU A 18 -42.08 -13.75 13.59
N PHE A 19 -42.05 -12.99 12.51
CA PHE A 19 -40.79 -12.76 11.78
C PHE A 19 -39.84 -12.10 12.80
N SER A 20 -39.02 -12.91 13.44
CA SER A 20 -37.82 -12.40 14.12
C SER A 20 -37.08 -11.63 13.05
N GLU A 21 -37.08 -10.28 13.11
CA GLU A 21 -36.17 -9.45 12.31
C GLU A 21 -34.80 -10.08 12.51
N MET A 22 -34.20 -10.62 11.44
CA MET A 22 -32.86 -11.16 11.49
C MET A 22 -31.93 -10.01 11.86
N GLN A 23 -31.60 -9.92 13.15
CA GLN A 23 -30.69 -8.89 13.63
C GLN A 23 -29.34 -9.07 12.90
N SER A 24 -28.90 -8.03 12.24
CA SER A 24 -27.57 -8.00 11.61
C SER A 24 -26.48 -7.65 12.64
N PRO A 25 -25.27 -8.19 12.54
CA PRO A 25 -24.18 -7.82 13.44
C PRO A 25 -23.74 -6.37 13.21
N ASN A 26 -23.39 -5.67 14.27
CA ASN A 26 -22.56 -4.48 14.14
C ASN A 26 -21.14 -4.91 13.74
N ILE A 27 -20.47 -4.07 12.95
CA ILE A 27 -19.08 -4.28 12.55
C ILE A 27 -18.24 -3.10 13.03
N LEU A 28 -17.19 -3.38 13.78
CA LEU A 28 -16.22 -2.40 14.21
C LEU A 28 -14.84 -2.72 13.63
N TRP A 29 -14.26 -1.79 12.88
CA TRP A 29 -12.87 -1.85 12.47
C TRP A 29 -12.04 -0.86 13.29
N ILE A 30 -11.02 -1.38 13.98
CA ILE A 30 -9.98 -0.62 14.65
C ILE A 30 -8.71 -0.81 13.85
N THR A 31 -8.27 0.22 13.13
CA THR A 31 -7.14 0.15 12.22
C THR A 31 -5.97 0.92 12.78
N ALA A 32 -4.87 0.24 13.08
CA ALA A 32 -3.59 0.90 13.35
C ALA A 32 -2.98 1.43 12.03
N GLU A 33 -2.26 2.53 12.09
CA GLU A 33 -1.49 3.05 10.97
C GLU A 33 -0.05 2.53 11.02
N ASP A 34 0.51 2.16 9.85
CA ASP A 34 1.94 1.89 9.70
C ASP A 34 2.50 0.87 10.71
N MET A 35 1.87 -0.31 10.86
CA MET A 35 2.30 -1.28 11.87
C MET A 35 2.33 -2.73 11.34
N SER A 36 3.52 -3.33 11.34
CA SER A 36 3.71 -4.78 11.21
C SER A 36 3.21 -5.50 12.47
N PRO A 37 3.18 -6.84 12.56
CA PRO A 37 2.72 -7.56 13.77
C PRO A 37 3.64 -7.40 14.99
N VAL A 38 3.94 -6.17 15.38
CA VAL A 38 4.82 -5.80 16.52
C VAL A 38 4.02 -5.66 17.82
N LEU A 39 3.39 -6.76 18.22
CA LEU A 39 2.48 -6.87 19.36
C LEU A 39 2.86 -8.05 20.23
N GLY A 40 2.58 -7.99 21.54
CA GLY A 40 2.83 -9.07 22.49
C GLY A 40 2.18 -10.39 22.05
N CYS A 41 0.90 -10.38 21.64
CA CYS A 41 0.18 -11.56 21.15
C CYS A 41 0.76 -12.15 19.85
N TYR A 42 1.62 -11.43 19.11
CA TYR A 42 2.39 -11.95 17.97
C TYR A 42 3.83 -12.32 18.33
N GLY A 43 4.22 -12.19 19.60
CA GLY A 43 5.54 -12.61 20.12
C GLY A 43 6.64 -11.53 20.00
N GLU A 44 6.28 -10.26 19.79
CA GLU A 44 7.24 -9.16 19.87
C GLU A 44 7.60 -8.88 21.33
N LYS A 45 8.89 -9.00 21.66
CA LYS A 45 9.37 -8.92 23.05
C LYS A 45 9.38 -7.51 23.62
N ASP A 46 9.61 -6.55 22.74
CA ASP A 46 9.70 -5.14 23.13
C ASP A 46 8.31 -4.45 23.09
N ALA A 47 7.23 -5.17 22.75
CA ALA A 47 5.88 -4.61 22.71
C ALA A 47 5.20 -4.61 24.08
N VAL A 48 4.60 -3.48 24.48
CA VAL A 48 3.74 -3.33 25.65
C VAL A 48 2.33 -3.03 25.15
N THR A 49 1.50 -4.12 24.96
CA THR A 49 0.19 -4.03 24.29
C THR A 49 -0.90 -4.81 25.02
N PRO A 50 -1.15 -4.53 26.34
CA PRO A 50 -2.05 -5.33 27.17
C PRO A 50 -3.50 -5.37 26.67
N HIS A 51 -4.04 -4.29 26.10
CA HIS A 51 -5.42 -4.26 25.61
C HIS A 51 -5.62 -5.08 24.35
N ILE A 52 -4.67 -5.01 23.40
CA ILE A 52 -4.70 -5.81 22.17
C ILE A 52 -4.41 -7.27 22.49
N ASP A 53 -3.51 -7.55 23.44
CA ASP A 53 -3.21 -8.92 23.88
C ASP A 53 -4.43 -9.56 24.57
N GLN A 54 -5.22 -8.80 25.34
CA GLN A 54 -6.49 -9.24 25.88
C GLN A 54 -7.52 -9.47 24.77
N LEU A 55 -7.65 -8.57 23.80
CA LEU A 55 -8.52 -8.74 22.63
C LEU A 55 -8.15 -10.01 21.85
N ALA A 56 -6.87 -10.34 21.73
CA ALA A 56 -6.40 -11.54 21.04
C ALA A 56 -6.88 -12.84 21.71
N GLN A 57 -7.03 -12.88 23.05
CA GLN A 57 -7.58 -14.03 23.78
C GLN A 57 -9.05 -14.29 23.46
N GLU A 58 -9.78 -13.23 23.06
CA GLU A 58 -11.19 -13.29 22.67
C GLU A 58 -11.39 -13.39 21.15
N SER A 59 -10.32 -13.38 20.37
CA SER A 59 -10.33 -13.29 18.91
C SER A 59 -9.77 -14.53 18.23
N ILE A 60 -10.06 -14.67 16.93
CA ILE A 60 -9.28 -15.50 16.02
C ILE A 60 -8.06 -14.67 15.59
N LYS A 61 -6.85 -15.19 15.83
CA LYS A 61 -5.59 -14.57 15.41
C LYS A 61 -5.12 -15.12 14.07
N PHE A 62 -4.97 -14.26 13.06
CA PHE A 62 -4.46 -14.63 11.75
C PHE A 62 -2.96 -14.36 11.68
N THR A 63 -2.17 -15.38 11.35
CA THR A 63 -0.70 -15.26 11.23
C THR A 63 -0.24 -14.93 9.81
N ASN A 64 -1.12 -14.87 8.83
CA ASN A 64 -0.80 -14.64 7.43
C ASN A 64 -1.81 -13.66 6.79
N ALA A 65 -1.93 -12.45 7.34
CA ALA A 65 -2.70 -11.36 6.77
C ALA A 65 -1.76 -10.33 6.10
N PHE A 66 -2.08 -9.93 4.88
CA PHE A 66 -1.20 -9.09 4.07
C PHE A 66 -1.94 -7.91 3.42
N ALA A 67 -1.32 -6.74 3.48
CA ALA A 67 -1.70 -5.60 2.67
C ALA A 67 -1.49 -5.92 1.17
N SER A 68 -2.14 -5.18 0.28
CA SER A 68 -1.91 -5.28 -1.18
C SER A 68 -0.75 -4.41 -1.65
N ALA A 69 -0.44 -3.35 -0.91
CA ALA A 69 0.66 -2.43 -1.15
C ALA A 69 1.29 -1.99 0.17
N PRO A 70 2.60 -1.75 0.24
CA PRO A 70 3.29 -1.34 1.46
C PRO A 70 3.20 0.17 1.72
N VAL A 71 2.05 0.79 1.44
CA VAL A 71 1.81 2.23 1.61
C VAL A 71 0.31 2.54 1.66
N CYS A 72 -0.05 3.60 2.38
CA CYS A 72 -1.43 3.92 2.76
C CYS A 72 -2.44 3.97 1.59
N SER A 73 -2.27 4.90 0.63
CA SER A 73 -3.32 5.17 -0.37
C SER A 73 -3.67 3.95 -1.24
N PRO A 74 -2.75 3.23 -1.89
CA PRO A 74 -3.09 2.03 -2.65
C PRO A 74 -3.65 0.92 -1.77
N SER A 75 -3.13 0.75 -0.53
CA SER A 75 -3.63 -0.25 0.40
C SER A 75 -5.07 0.03 0.83
N ARG A 76 -5.37 1.28 1.22
CA ARG A 76 -6.71 1.70 1.63
C ARG A 76 -7.70 1.72 0.49
N SER A 77 -7.24 2.02 -0.75
CA SER A 77 -8.05 1.89 -1.96
C SER A 77 -8.46 0.44 -2.20
N CYS A 78 -7.55 -0.52 -1.99
CA CYS A 78 -7.86 -1.95 -2.06
C CYS A 78 -8.91 -2.36 -1.02
N LEU A 79 -8.72 -1.96 0.24
CA LEU A 79 -9.66 -2.24 1.34
C LEU A 79 -11.08 -1.77 1.03
N ILE A 80 -11.23 -0.49 0.64
CA ILE A 80 -12.55 0.12 0.45
C ILE A 80 -13.26 -0.39 -0.81
N GLN A 81 -12.53 -0.74 -1.87
CA GLN A 81 -13.10 -1.17 -3.15
C GLN A 81 -13.27 -2.69 -3.27
N GLY A 82 -12.57 -3.50 -2.46
CA GLY A 82 -12.49 -4.95 -2.67
C GLY A 82 -11.92 -5.32 -4.03
N ALA A 83 -11.12 -4.44 -4.62
CA ALA A 83 -10.50 -4.59 -5.93
C ALA A 83 -9.04 -4.10 -5.90
N LEU A 84 -8.22 -4.67 -6.79
CA LEU A 84 -6.77 -4.43 -6.81
C LEU A 84 -6.43 -3.11 -7.50
N PRO A 85 -5.65 -2.21 -6.89
CA PRO A 85 -5.23 -0.96 -7.50
C PRO A 85 -4.58 -1.14 -8.89
N PRO A 86 -3.69 -2.14 -9.13
CA PRO A 86 -3.17 -2.40 -10.47
C PRO A 86 -4.23 -2.73 -11.53
N SER A 87 -5.34 -3.37 -11.17
CA SER A 87 -6.46 -3.62 -12.09
C SER A 87 -7.28 -2.36 -12.38
N MET A 88 -7.30 -1.44 -11.42
CA MET A 88 -8.08 -0.20 -11.50
C MET A 88 -7.33 0.93 -12.21
N GLY A 89 -5.99 0.84 -12.34
CA GLY A 89 -5.13 1.92 -12.79
C GLY A 89 -4.75 2.91 -11.68
N THR A 90 -5.02 2.57 -10.42
CA THR A 90 -4.82 3.44 -9.25
C THR A 90 -3.67 2.96 -8.35
N GLN A 91 -2.67 2.28 -8.92
CA GLN A 91 -1.54 1.69 -8.19
C GLN A 91 -0.51 2.72 -7.70
N HIS A 92 -0.40 3.87 -8.34
CA HIS A 92 0.49 4.95 -7.92
C HIS A 92 -0.10 5.67 -6.71
N MET A 93 0.72 6.01 -5.73
CA MET A 93 0.24 6.74 -4.56
C MET A 93 -0.31 8.11 -4.96
N ARG A 94 -1.48 8.47 -4.42
CA ARG A 94 -2.23 9.70 -4.71
C ARG A 94 -2.58 9.83 -6.20
N SER A 95 -3.00 8.72 -6.78
CA SER A 95 -3.49 8.69 -8.16
C SER A 95 -4.80 9.44 -8.30
N GLY A 96 -4.85 10.37 -9.25
CA GLY A 96 -6.11 11.00 -9.70
C GLY A 96 -6.85 10.18 -10.77
N PHE A 97 -6.43 8.95 -11.06
CA PHE A 97 -6.99 8.14 -12.13
C PHE A 97 -8.47 7.81 -11.88
N PRO A 98 -9.37 8.01 -12.88
CA PRO A 98 -10.80 7.86 -12.67
C PRO A 98 -11.21 6.39 -12.52
N LEU A 99 -12.20 6.14 -11.66
CA LEU A 99 -12.88 4.86 -11.52
C LEU A 99 -14.29 4.91 -12.16
N PRO A 100 -14.86 3.74 -12.56
CA PRO A 100 -16.26 3.69 -12.95
C PRO A 100 -17.18 4.17 -11.80
N ALA A 101 -18.29 4.80 -12.11
CA ALA A 101 -19.25 5.30 -11.11
C ALA A 101 -19.83 4.20 -10.19
N THR A 102 -19.68 2.92 -10.56
CA THR A 102 -20.08 1.77 -9.74
C THR A 102 -19.10 1.45 -8.61
N PHE A 103 -17.89 2.03 -8.61
CA PHE A 103 -16.89 1.88 -7.57
C PHE A 103 -17.15 2.92 -6.47
N THR A 104 -18.09 2.62 -5.61
CA THR A 104 -18.57 3.52 -4.54
C THR A 104 -18.00 3.17 -3.16
N GLY A 105 -17.12 2.17 -3.09
CA GLY A 105 -16.73 1.55 -1.82
C GLY A 105 -17.78 0.53 -1.32
N PHE A 106 -17.31 -0.52 -0.62
CA PHE A 106 -18.22 -1.55 -0.09
C PHE A 106 -19.20 -0.99 0.98
N PRO A 107 -18.83 0.00 1.82
CA PRO A 107 -19.75 0.53 2.83
C PRO A 107 -21.03 1.13 2.22
N ALA A 108 -20.97 1.63 0.99
CA ALA A 108 -22.15 2.10 0.29
C ALA A 108 -23.20 1.01 0.08
N ARG A 109 -22.84 -0.27 0.13
CA ARG A 109 -23.77 -1.41 0.09
C ARG A 109 -24.44 -1.60 1.44
N LEU A 110 -23.66 -1.55 2.53
CA LEU A 110 -24.16 -1.64 3.90
C LEU A 110 -25.18 -0.51 4.17
N LYS A 111 -24.89 0.70 3.72
CA LYS A 111 -25.80 1.86 3.83
C LYS A 111 -27.15 1.59 3.18
N LYS A 112 -27.19 0.88 2.04
CA LYS A 112 -28.43 0.47 1.38
C LYS A 112 -29.22 -0.58 2.17
N GLU A 113 -28.50 -1.38 2.96
CA GLU A 113 -29.09 -2.38 3.87
C GLU A 113 -29.43 -1.79 5.25
N GLY A 114 -29.43 -0.46 5.38
CA GLY A 114 -29.84 0.24 6.59
C GLY A 114 -28.75 0.39 7.67
N TYR A 115 -27.50 0.11 7.38
CA TYR A 115 -26.40 0.36 8.31
C TYR A 115 -26.08 1.86 8.41
N TYR A 116 -25.74 2.31 9.62
CA TYR A 116 -25.12 3.60 9.86
C TYR A 116 -23.60 3.47 9.79
N ASN A 117 -22.98 4.11 8.79
CA ASN A 117 -21.57 3.96 8.49
C ASN A 117 -20.76 5.18 8.96
N THR A 118 -19.74 4.97 9.79
CA THR A 118 -18.86 6.05 10.27
C THR A 118 -17.39 5.78 10.02
N ASN A 119 -16.62 6.82 9.67
CA ASN A 119 -15.18 6.76 9.49
C ASN A 119 -14.47 7.88 10.26
N ASN A 120 -13.66 7.50 11.26
CA ASN A 120 -12.86 8.39 12.09
C ASN A 120 -11.37 8.15 11.81
N VAL A 121 -10.66 8.95 11.00
CA VAL A 121 -11.14 9.97 10.06
C VAL A 121 -10.42 9.74 8.71
N LYS A 122 -9.33 8.97 8.73
CA LYS A 122 -8.48 8.78 7.55
C LYS A 122 -9.23 8.00 6.46
N THR A 123 -9.18 8.53 5.24
CA THR A 123 -9.75 7.92 4.03
C THR A 123 -8.64 7.44 3.09
N ASP A 124 -7.93 8.38 2.47
CA ASP A 124 -6.77 8.13 1.59
C ASP A 124 -7.13 7.18 0.41
N TYR A 125 -8.38 7.27 -0.10
CA TYR A 125 -8.88 6.45 -1.20
C TYR A 125 -8.33 6.95 -2.55
N ASN A 126 -7.46 6.20 -3.13
CA ASN A 126 -6.54 6.53 -4.19
C ASN A 126 -7.18 6.58 -5.59
N SER A 127 -7.98 7.60 -5.89
CA SER A 127 -8.63 7.76 -7.21
C SER A 127 -9.15 9.16 -7.46
N GLY A 128 -9.40 9.50 -8.73
CA GLY A 128 -10.06 10.75 -9.11
C GLY A 128 -11.52 10.88 -8.65
N ASN A 129 -12.14 9.77 -8.25
CA ASN A 129 -13.50 9.75 -7.68
C ASN A 129 -13.49 9.81 -6.13
N TYR A 130 -12.40 10.24 -5.55
CA TYR A 130 -12.15 10.23 -4.11
C TYR A 130 -13.32 10.76 -3.27
N GLN A 131 -13.79 11.97 -3.58
CA GLN A 131 -14.88 12.63 -2.84
C GLN A 131 -16.20 11.85 -2.96
N GLN A 132 -16.52 11.37 -4.16
CA GLN A 132 -17.72 10.56 -4.40
C GLN A 132 -17.70 9.25 -3.61
N ILE A 133 -16.53 8.62 -3.46
CA ILE A 133 -16.39 7.39 -2.66
C ILE A 133 -16.70 7.70 -1.19
N ILE A 134 -16.20 8.81 -0.64
CA ILE A 134 -16.49 9.22 0.74
C ILE A 134 -17.97 9.45 0.95
N GLU A 135 -18.61 10.28 0.12
CA GLU A 135 -20.03 10.64 0.23
C GLU A 135 -20.98 9.43 0.12
N LYS A 136 -20.62 8.47 -0.75
CA LYS A 136 -21.43 7.26 -0.94
C LYS A 136 -21.23 6.24 0.18
N SER A 137 -20.01 6.15 0.73
CA SER A 137 -19.66 5.14 1.72
C SER A 137 -20.10 5.48 3.13
N TRP A 138 -20.01 6.75 3.53
CA TRP A 138 -20.13 7.17 4.92
C TRP A 138 -21.34 8.07 5.17
N ASP A 139 -21.97 7.89 6.32
CA ASP A 139 -22.93 8.85 6.87
C ASP A 139 -22.20 9.99 7.56
N GLU A 140 -21.06 9.67 8.21
CA GLU A 140 -20.14 10.65 8.74
C GLU A 140 -18.69 10.18 8.56
N SER A 141 -17.84 11.06 8.01
CA SER A 141 -16.39 10.86 7.92
C SER A 141 -15.70 12.09 8.49
N SER A 142 -15.34 12.04 9.79
CA SER A 142 -14.73 13.14 10.52
C SER A 142 -13.97 12.62 11.76
N ALA A 143 -13.19 13.50 12.42
CA ALA A 143 -12.53 13.15 13.68
C ALA A 143 -13.52 12.86 14.82
N ASN A 144 -14.79 13.27 14.67
CA ASN A 144 -15.87 13.06 15.64
C ASN A 144 -16.85 11.97 15.19
N ALA A 145 -16.58 11.27 14.09
CA ALA A 145 -17.45 10.19 13.57
C ALA A 145 -17.48 9.03 14.57
N HIS A 146 -18.70 8.57 14.93
CA HIS A 146 -18.87 7.58 15.99
C HIS A 146 -20.21 6.86 15.87
N TRP A 147 -20.30 5.58 16.22
CA TRP A 147 -21.54 4.80 16.24
C TRP A 147 -22.64 5.39 17.12
N ARG A 148 -22.28 6.16 18.18
CA ARG A 148 -23.22 6.82 19.10
C ARG A 148 -24.12 7.86 18.44
N LYS A 149 -23.77 8.35 17.24
CA LYS A 149 -24.52 9.39 16.51
C LYS A 149 -25.65 8.83 15.64
N ARG A 150 -25.82 7.50 15.57
CA ARG A 150 -26.93 6.92 14.83
C ARG A 150 -28.27 7.32 15.44
N ALA A 151 -29.29 7.54 14.62
CA ALA A 151 -30.58 8.08 15.04
C ALA A 151 -31.32 7.20 16.05
N LYS A 152 -31.14 5.86 15.98
CA LYS A 152 -31.72 4.88 16.90
C LYS A 152 -30.68 3.82 17.25
N LYS A 153 -30.71 3.30 18.49
CA LYS A 153 -29.77 2.29 18.98
C LYS A 153 -29.87 0.94 18.26
N GLU A 154 -31.03 0.64 17.70
CA GLU A 154 -31.35 -0.61 16.98
C GLU A 154 -30.75 -0.65 15.60
N ILE A 155 -30.43 0.52 14.99
CA ILE A 155 -29.79 0.60 13.67
C ILE A 155 -28.41 -0.05 13.75
N PRO A 156 -28.11 -1.08 12.95
CA PRO A 156 -26.77 -1.67 12.93
C PRO A 156 -25.76 -0.66 12.38
N PHE A 157 -24.50 -0.78 12.80
CA PHE A 157 -23.47 0.12 12.32
C PHE A 157 -22.26 -0.61 11.73
N PHE A 158 -21.59 0.07 10.80
CA PHE A 158 -20.22 -0.19 10.40
C PHE A 158 -19.39 1.03 10.78
N SER A 159 -18.56 0.89 11.80
CA SER A 159 -17.71 1.99 12.30
C SER A 159 -16.24 1.67 12.13
N VAL A 160 -15.47 2.64 11.63
CA VAL A 160 -14.03 2.53 11.45
C VAL A 160 -13.32 3.60 12.28
N PHE A 161 -12.34 3.19 13.09
CA PHE A 161 -11.42 4.07 13.80
C PHE A 161 -10.01 3.86 13.24
N ASN A 162 -9.43 4.91 12.66
CA ASN A 162 -8.09 4.89 12.09
C ASN A 162 -7.12 5.56 13.06
N LEU A 163 -6.38 4.76 13.82
CA LEU A 163 -5.49 5.22 14.89
C LEU A 163 -4.16 5.68 14.29
N MET A 164 -3.98 7.01 14.27
CA MET A 164 -2.80 7.65 13.68
C MET A 164 -1.56 7.61 14.57
N THR A 165 -1.66 7.11 15.79
CA THR A 165 -0.62 7.20 16.83
C THR A 165 0.65 6.44 16.45
N SER A 166 0.55 5.30 15.75
CA SER A 166 1.69 4.52 15.22
C SER A 166 2.21 4.99 13.86
N HIS A 167 1.54 5.97 13.21
CA HIS A 167 1.92 6.46 11.88
C HIS A 167 3.34 7.04 11.84
N GLN A 168 4.04 6.86 10.72
CA GLN A 168 5.41 7.30 10.45
C GLN A 168 5.71 8.73 10.90
N SER A 169 4.75 9.64 10.80
CA SER A 169 4.93 11.03 11.26
C SER A 169 5.25 11.12 12.74
N ARG A 170 4.60 10.32 13.59
CA ARG A 170 4.81 10.30 15.03
C ARG A 170 6.05 9.52 15.40
N SER A 171 6.23 8.36 14.79
CA SER A 171 7.31 7.44 15.15
C SER A 171 8.70 7.91 14.71
N MET A 172 8.84 8.73 13.63
CA MET A 172 10.17 9.15 13.17
C MET A 172 10.30 10.58 12.63
N VAL A 173 9.20 11.27 12.26
CA VAL A 173 9.28 12.57 11.56
C VAL A 173 9.12 13.76 12.51
N TRP A 174 8.19 13.72 13.46
CA TRP A 174 7.94 14.83 14.37
C TRP A 174 9.20 15.20 15.17
N PRO A 175 9.37 16.50 15.54
CA PRO A 175 10.34 16.89 16.54
C PRO A 175 10.16 16.08 17.82
N TYR A 176 11.27 15.67 18.46
CA TYR A 176 11.22 14.75 19.60
C TYR A 176 10.44 15.32 20.80
N GLU A 177 10.53 16.62 21.04
CA GLU A 177 9.74 17.29 22.11
C GLU A 177 8.24 17.19 21.85
N LYS A 178 7.81 17.39 20.59
CA LYS A 178 6.41 17.20 20.21
C LYS A 178 5.97 15.75 20.45
N PHE A 179 6.80 14.78 20.09
CA PHE A 179 6.53 13.38 20.34
C PHE A 179 6.37 13.08 21.83
N LYS A 180 7.26 13.57 22.71
CA LYS A 180 7.15 13.40 24.17
C LYS A 180 5.83 13.95 24.69
N ASN A 181 5.48 15.16 24.30
CA ASN A 181 4.31 15.83 24.80
C ASN A 181 2.98 15.22 24.31
N GLU A 182 2.94 14.69 23.10
CA GLU A 182 1.69 14.19 22.51
C GLU A 182 1.55 12.66 22.53
N ILE A 183 2.62 11.91 22.71
CA ILE A 183 2.64 10.44 22.70
C ILE A 183 3.10 9.88 24.04
N GLN A 184 4.35 10.14 24.47
CA GLN A 184 4.86 9.59 25.73
C GLN A 184 4.09 10.05 26.96
N SER A 185 3.49 11.23 26.94
CA SER A 185 2.63 11.72 28.04
C SER A 185 1.36 10.89 28.24
N LYS A 186 0.97 10.06 27.26
CA LYS A 186 -0.23 9.21 27.32
C LYS A 186 0.02 7.81 27.87
N ILE A 187 1.27 7.44 28.10
CA ILE A 187 1.67 6.12 28.61
C ILE A 187 2.33 6.25 29.99
N GLY A 188 2.31 5.17 30.76
CA GLY A 188 3.00 5.11 32.05
C GLY A 188 4.51 5.32 31.91
N LYS A 189 5.15 5.94 32.89
CA LYS A 189 6.59 6.16 32.87
C LYS A 189 7.37 4.85 32.80
N ASP A 190 6.85 3.79 33.38
CA ASP A 190 7.35 2.42 33.38
C ASP A 190 7.14 1.69 32.04
N GLN A 191 6.30 2.23 31.17
CA GLN A 191 6.02 1.71 29.84
C GLN A 191 6.84 2.39 28.73
N ILE A 192 7.60 3.45 29.07
CA ILE A 192 8.48 4.14 28.12
C ILE A 192 9.71 3.26 27.83
N HIS A 193 9.94 2.98 26.57
CA HIS A 193 11.03 2.11 26.14
C HIS A 193 12.41 2.77 26.28
N ASP A 194 13.34 2.05 26.94
CA ASP A 194 14.73 2.46 27.00
C ASP A 194 15.44 2.21 25.66
N PRO A 195 15.98 3.25 24.99
CA PRO A 195 16.74 3.07 23.76
C PRO A 195 17.94 2.11 23.89
N GLN A 196 18.53 1.96 25.09
CA GLN A 196 19.67 1.04 25.28
C GLN A 196 19.22 -0.43 25.35
N ALA A 197 17.99 -0.68 25.82
CA ALA A 197 17.45 -2.03 25.97
C ALA A 197 16.75 -2.55 24.69
N ILE A 198 16.39 -1.66 23.76
CA ILE A 198 15.60 -2.02 22.57
C ILE A 198 16.34 -2.98 21.63
N THR A 199 15.65 -3.97 21.11
CA THR A 199 16.17 -4.94 20.14
C THR A 199 16.20 -4.34 18.73
N LEU A 200 17.38 -4.27 18.10
CA LEU A 200 17.52 -3.80 16.72
C LEU A 200 17.46 -4.95 15.71
N PRO A 201 16.73 -4.80 14.61
CA PRO A 201 16.85 -5.72 13.47
C PRO A 201 18.27 -5.67 12.87
N PRO A 202 18.83 -6.79 12.36
CA PRO A 202 20.22 -6.86 11.90
C PRO A 202 20.53 -6.01 10.65
N TYR A 203 19.51 -5.49 9.99
CA TYR A 203 19.64 -4.56 8.87
C TYR A 203 19.69 -3.09 9.30
N TYR A 204 19.55 -2.78 10.59
CA TYR A 204 19.70 -1.42 11.12
C TYR A 204 21.13 -1.17 11.58
N PRO A 205 21.68 0.03 11.34
CA PRO A 205 22.93 0.43 11.99
C PRO A 205 22.68 0.64 13.48
N ASP A 206 23.59 0.15 14.32
CA ASP A 206 23.49 0.35 15.77
C ASP A 206 24.09 1.71 16.15
N THR A 207 23.24 2.73 16.19
CA THR A 207 23.59 4.10 16.60
C THR A 207 22.56 4.63 17.60
N PRO A 208 22.94 5.62 18.44
CA PRO A 208 22.00 6.23 19.39
C PRO A 208 20.72 6.76 18.74
N ILE A 209 20.81 7.33 17.51
CA ILE A 209 19.67 7.84 16.76
C ILE A 209 18.74 6.71 16.34
N VAL A 210 19.30 5.59 15.85
CA VAL A 210 18.50 4.43 15.43
C VAL A 210 17.80 3.81 16.63
N ARG A 211 18.52 3.56 17.74
CA ARG A 211 17.95 3.02 18.97
C ARG A 211 16.83 3.89 19.51
N LYS A 212 17.05 5.20 19.60
CA LYS A 212 16.06 6.19 20.02
C LYS A 212 14.81 6.16 19.13
N THR A 213 14.98 6.03 17.81
CA THR A 213 13.85 6.01 16.87
C THR A 213 13.05 4.72 16.97
N VAL A 214 13.71 3.57 17.19
CA VAL A 214 13.05 2.28 17.38
C VAL A 214 12.29 2.26 18.71
N ALA A 215 12.87 2.75 19.81
CA ALA A 215 12.19 2.89 21.09
C ALA A 215 10.95 3.79 20.96
N ARG A 216 11.10 4.95 20.31
CA ARG A 216 10.01 5.86 19.99
C ARG A 216 8.86 5.20 19.20
N PHE A 217 9.18 4.30 18.26
CA PHE A 217 8.18 3.54 17.53
C PHE A 217 7.38 2.62 18.46
N HIS A 218 8.04 1.92 19.38
CA HIS A 218 7.37 1.07 20.38
C HIS A 218 6.53 1.88 21.36
N ASP A 219 6.96 3.07 21.78
CA ASP A 219 6.13 3.99 22.57
C ASP A 219 4.86 4.40 21.83
N CYS A 220 4.95 4.63 20.51
CA CYS A 220 3.76 4.88 19.68
C CYS A 220 2.81 3.68 19.66
N VAL A 221 3.34 2.46 19.59
CA VAL A 221 2.54 1.22 19.63
C VAL A 221 1.83 1.07 20.97
N THR A 222 2.53 1.32 22.09
CA THR A 222 1.95 1.30 23.44
C THR A 222 0.85 2.36 23.61
N ALA A 223 1.08 3.58 23.14
CA ALA A 223 0.06 4.64 23.20
C ALA A 223 -1.17 4.32 22.32
N MET A 224 -0.96 3.69 21.16
CA MET A 224 -2.06 3.23 20.29
C MET A 224 -2.85 2.09 20.96
N ASP A 225 -2.21 1.20 21.71
CA ASP A 225 -2.86 0.14 22.48
C ASP A 225 -3.84 0.72 23.52
N GLN A 226 -3.49 1.83 24.18
CA GLN A 226 -4.42 2.53 25.09
C GLN A 226 -5.67 3.05 24.35
N GLU A 227 -5.48 3.63 23.15
CA GLU A 227 -6.60 4.08 22.32
C GLU A 227 -7.52 2.90 21.91
N VAL A 228 -6.97 1.72 21.63
CA VAL A 228 -7.75 0.49 21.39
C VAL A 228 -8.55 0.09 22.63
N GLY A 229 -7.90 0.11 23.81
CA GLY A 229 -8.56 -0.15 25.10
C GLY A 229 -9.76 0.77 25.34
N ASP A 230 -9.60 2.07 25.10
CA ASP A 230 -10.66 3.06 25.26
C ASP A 230 -11.85 2.81 24.33
N ILE A 231 -11.61 2.46 23.05
CA ILE A 231 -12.67 2.14 22.09
C ILE A 231 -13.43 0.88 22.52
N LEU A 232 -12.74 -0.16 22.94
CA LEU A 232 -13.35 -1.42 23.40
C LEU A 232 -14.15 -1.20 24.69
N LYS A 233 -13.65 -0.39 25.62
CA LYS A 233 -14.35 0.02 26.83
C LYS A 233 -15.65 0.75 26.50
N GLN A 234 -15.62 1.74 25.61
CA GLN A 234 -16.82 2.46 25.16
C GLN A 234 -17.85 1.51 24.51
N LEU A 235 -17.40 0.55 23.71
CA LEU A 235 -18.29 -0.45 23.10
C LEU A 235 -19.01 -1.30 24.16
N LYS A 236 -18.30 -1.66 25.23
CA LYS A 236 -18.84 -2.43 26.36
C LYS A 236 -19.81 -1.58 27.21
N GLU A 237 -19.45 -0.34 27.54
CA GLU A 237 -20.28 0.58 28.29
C GLU A 237 -21.61 0.90 27.58
N ASP A 238 -21.58 0.96 26.26
CA ASP A 238 -22.79 1.16 25.45
C ASP A 238 -23.68 -0.11 25.34
N GLY A 239 -23.25 -1.24 25.92
CA GLY A 239 -23.98 -2.52 25.86
C GLY A 239 -23.97 -3.17 24.48
N LEU A 240 -23.01 -2.82 23.62
CA LEU A 240 -22.96 -3.23 22.22
C LEU A 240 -21.98 -4.38 21.94
N ALA A 241 -21.11 -4.71 22.88
CA ALA A 241 -20.05 -5.70 22.72
C ALA A 241 -20.58 -7.08 22.26
N GLU A 242 -21.74 -7.53 22.80
CA GLU A 242 -22.32 -8.84 22.48
C GLU A 242 -23.09 -8.87 21.13
N ASN A 243 -23.17 -7.73 20.44
CA ASN A 243 -23.75 -7.68 19.08
C ASN A 243 -22.76 -7.14 18.04
N THR A 244 -21.48 -6.98 18.39
CA THR A 244 -20.47 -6.37 17.51
C THR A 244 -19.32 -7.33 17.20
N ILE A 245 -19.08 -7.58 15.91
CA ILE A 245 -17.88 -8.26 15.42
C ILE A 245 -16.78 -7.21 15.30
N VAL A 246 -15.65 -7.43 15.97
CA VAL A 246 -14.53 -6.48 16.03
C VAL A 246 -13.36 -6.98 15.21
N PHE A 247 -12.86 -6.17 14.29
CA PHE A 247 -11.62 -6.38 13.56
C PHE A 247 -10.57 -5.41 14.07
N PHE A 248 -9.40 -5.92 14.45
CA PHE A 248 -8.20 -5.13 14.67
C PHE A 248 -7.15 -5.51 13.64
N PHE A 249 -6.61 -4.54 12.91
CA PHE A 249 -5.56 -4.72 11.90
C PHE A 249 -4.81 -3.42 11.62
N SER A 250 -3.72 -3.47 10.84
CA SER A 250 -3.01 -2.28 10.35
C SER A 250 -3.21 -2.12 8.84
N ASP A 251 -3.05 -0.90 8.31
CA ASP A 251 -3.23 -0.62 6.88
C ASP A 251 -2.06 -1.13 6.00
N HIS A 252 -0.87 -1.27 6.55
CA HIS A 252 0.32 -1.95 5.99
C HIS A 252 1.39 -2.08 7.09
N GLY A 253 2.61 -2.51 6.73
CA GLY A 253 3.71 -2.68 7.69
C GLY A 253 4.27 -1.38 8.26
N SER A 254 5.12 -1.49 9.27
CA SER A 254 5.61 -0.40 10.11
C SER A 254 6.18 0.80 9.34
N GLY A 255 5.96 2.01 9.85
CA GLY A 255 6.44 3.28 9.29
C GLY A 255 7.95 3.49 9.35
N MET A 256 8.72 2.42 9.40
CA MET A 256 10.17 2.40 9.61
C MET A 256 10.93 2.10 8.30
N PRO A 257 12.23 2.42 8.20
CA PRO A 257 13.07 2.04 7.05
C PRO A 257 13.05 0.53 6.80
N ARG A 258 13.03 0.11 5.53
CA ARG A 258 12.89 -1.28 5.06
C ARG A 258 11.52 -1.94 5.33
N HIS A 259 10.61 -1.24 5.97
CA HIS A 259 9.24 -1.69 6.22
C HIS A 259 8.29 -1.01 5.22
N LYS A 260 7.72 0.14 5.59
CA LYS A 260 6.90 0.94 4.66
C LYS A 260 7.61 1.17 3.33
N ARG A 261 6.92 1.01 2.22
CA ARG A 261 7.43 1.09 0.84
C ARG A 261 8.21 -0.13 0.34
N ALA A 262 8.40 -1.20 1.13
CA ALA A 262 9.06 -2.44 0.70
C ALA A 262 8.08 -3.62 0.61
N LEU A 263 8.21 -4.45 -0.44
CA LEU A 263 7.38 -5.66 -0.62
C LEU A 263 7.83 -6.87 0.22
N LEU A 264 8.70 -6.63 1.20
CA LEU A 264 9.11 -7.62 2.20
C LEU A 264 7.97 -7.86 3.21
N ASP A 265 8.01 -8.99 3.93
CA ASP A 265 7.01 -9.25 4.98
C ASP A 265 6.92 -8.08 5.98
N SER A 266 8.05 -7.41 6.28
CA SER A 266 8.07 -6.23 7.15
C SER A 266 7.23 -5.03 6.66
N GLY A 267 6.98 -4.92 5.35
CA GLY A 267 6.14 -3.86 4.78
C GLY A 267 4.72 -4.33 4.42
N MET A 268 4.52 -5.63 4.28
CA MET A 268 3.28 -6.21 3.75
C MET A 268 2.47 -6.99 4.79
N HIS A 269 3.15 -7.67 5.73
CA HIS A 269 2.52 -8.48 6.75
C HIS A 269 1.97 -7.60 7.87
N VAL A 270 0.69 -7.76 8.20
CA VAL A 270 -0.05 -6.98 9.19
C VAL A 270 -0.66 -7.87 10.26
N PRO A 271 -0.87 -7.37 11.48
CA PRO A 271 -1.69 -8.08 12.46
C PRO A 271 -3.14 -8.14 11.97
N LEU A 272 -3.85 -9.21 12.30
CA LEU A 272 -5.29 -9.33 12.11
C LEU A 272 -5.87 -10.17 13.22
N LEU A 273 -6.72 -9.53 14.04
CA LEU A 273 -7.54 -10.16 15.07
C LEU A 273 -9.01 -9.97 14.71
N VAL A 274 -9.83 -11.02 14.82
CA VAL A 274 -11.28 -10.90 14.61
C VAL A 274 -12.01 -11.52 15.78
N ARG A 275 -12.67 -10.69 16.60
CA ARG A 275 -13.51 -11.10 17.72
C ARG A 275 -14.93 -11.31 17.26
N PHE A 276 -15.47 -12.49 17.57
CA PHE A 276 -16.87 -12.81 17.41
C PHE A 276 -17.52 -12.96 18.79
N PRO A 277 -18.55 -12.16 19.13
CA PRO A 277 -19.33 -12.44 20.32
C PRO A 277 -20.11 -13.75 20.16
N ALA A 278 -20.53 -14.37 21.27
CA ALA A 278 -21.19 -15.67 21.28
C ALA A 278 -22.36 -15.76 20.28
N LYS A 279 -23.16 -14.73 20.17
CA LYS A 279 -24.29 -14.63 19.23
C LYS A 279 -23.89 -14.87 17.77
N TRP A 280 -22.70 -14.40 17.36
CA TRP A 280 -22.22 -14.46 15.98
C TRP A 280 -21.11 -15.51 15.76
N GLN A 281 -20.84 -16.36 16.76
CA GLN A 281 -19.78 -17.38 16.69
C GLN A 281 -19.97 -18.35 15.52
N HIS A 282 -21.20 -18.58 15.08
CA HIS A 282 -21.51 -19.44 13.92
C HIS A 282 -21.00 -18.90 12.59
N LEU A 283 -20.63 -17.61 12.51
CA LEU A 283 -20.02 -16.95 11.34
C LEU A 283 -18.48 -17.03 11.34
N ALA A 284 -17.92 -17.50 12.45
CA ALA A 284 -16.48 -17.61 12.64
C ALA A 284 -15.94 -18.93 12.09
N MET A 285 -14.67 -18.94 11.66
CA MET A 285 -13.99 -20.14 11.17
C MET A 285 -13.27 -20.93 12.28
N ALA A 286 -13.15 -20.38 13.48
CA ALA A 286 -12.46 -20.97 14.64
C ALA A 286 -13.02 -20.40 15.95
N LYS A 287 -12.66 -21.01 17.08
CA LYS A 287 -13.06 -20.55 18.41
C LYS A 287 -12.23 -19.34 18.87
N PRO A 288 -12.72 -18.54 19.82
CA PRO A 288 -11.94 -17.48 20.46
C PRO A 288 -10.60 -18.00 21.00
N GLY A 289 -9.55 -17.17 20.91
CA GLY A 289 -8.19 -17.50 21.32
C GLY A 289 -7.41 -18.41 20.37
N GLN A 290 -8.05 -18.96 19.33
CA GLN A 290 -7.37 -19.81 18.36
C GLN A 290 -6.61 -19.02 17.31
N THR A 291 -5.54 -19.65 16.80
CA THR A 291 -4.70 -19.10 15.72
C THR A 291 -4.97 -19.84 14.42
N THR A 292 -4.97 -19.11 13.30
CA THR A 292 -5.06 -19.67 11.95
C THR A 292 -3.92 -19.17 11.07
N ASP A 293 -3.41 -20.04 10.20
CA ASP A 293 -2.41 -19.73 9.18
C ASP A 293 -3.03 -19.47 7.79
N ARG A 294 -4.36 -19.26 7.72
CA ARG A 294 -5.06 -18.91 6.49
C ARG A 294 -4.46 -17.65 5.88
N LEU A 295 -4.13 -17.71 4.59
CA LEU A 295 -3.70 -16.52 3.83
C LEU A 295 -4.90 -15.61 3.62
N VAL A 296 -4.75 -14.34 4.02
CA VAL A 296 -5.74 -13.26 3.87
C VAL A 296 -5.08 -12.08 3.18
N SER A 297 -5.76 -11.50 2.21
CA SER A 297 -5.33 -10.27 1.53
C SER A 297 -6.36 -9.17 1.71
N PHE A 298 -5.93 -7.93 1.70
CA PHE A 298 -6.83 -6.78 1.89
C PHE A 298 -7.96 -6.67 0.86
N VAL A 299 -7.76 -7.21 -0.32
CA VAL A 299 -8.83 -7.29 -1.32
C VAL A 299 -10.04 -8.11 -0.83
N ASP A 300 -9.84 -8.97 0.17
CA ASP A 300 -10.85 -9.87 0.73
C ASP A 300 -11.70 -9.23 1.83
N PHE A 301 -11.28 -8.11 2.42
CA PHE A 301 -11.92 -7.52 3.60
C PHE A 301 -13.34 -6.99 3.29
N GLY A 302 -13.48 -6.20 2.23
CA GLY A 302 -14.80 -5.70 1.81
C GLY A 302 -15.78 -6.83 1.52
N PRO A 303 -15.44 -7.82 0.65
CA PRO A 303 -16.26 -9.02 0.43
C PRO A 303 -16.59 -9.78 1.71
N THR A 304 -15.66 -9.85 2.69
CA THR A 304 -15.89 -10.53 3.96
C THR A 304 -16.92 -9.79 4.82
N VAL A 305 -16.84 -8.47 4.92
CA VAL A 305 -17.85 -7.69 5.65
C VAL A 305 -19.22 -7.85 5.01
N LEU A 306 -19.31 -7.78 3.69
CA LEU A 306 -20.58 -7.99 2.97
C LEU A 306 -21.14 -9.40 3.21
N ASN A 307 -20.28 -10.43 3.23
CA ASN A 307 -20.71 -11.80 3.55
C ASN A 307 -21.19 -11.94 5.01
N LEU A 308 -20.49 -11.35 5.98
CA LEU A 308 -20.88 -11.35 7.40
C LEU A 308 -22.24 -10.69 7.65
N THR A 309 -22.63 -9.74 6.80
CA THR A 309 -23.88 -8.99 6.88
C THR A 309 -24.95 -9.49 5.89
N SER A 310 -24.72 -10.63 5.24
CA SER A 310 -25.58 -11.20 4.20
C SER A 310 -25.91 -10.23 3.06
N THR A 311 -25.01 -9.26 2.82
CA THR A 311 -25.13 -8.25 1.76
C THR A 311 -24.50 -8.78 0.46
N THR A 312 -25.16 -8.54 -0.67
CA THR A 312 -24.67 -9.00 -1.98
C THR A 312 -23.30 -8.39 -2.35
N ILE A 313 -22.34 -9.25 -2.67
CA ILE A 313 -20.98 -8.86 -3.11
C ILE A 313 -21.04 -8.40 -4.58
N PRO A 314 -20.63 -7.16 -4.90
CA PRO A 314 -20.62 -6.66 -6.28
C PRO A 314 -19.66 -7.44 -7.19
N LYS A 315 -20.09 -7.69 -8.45
CA LYS A 315 -19.28 -8.46 -9.44
C LYS A 315 -17.90 -7.84 -9.78
N HIS A 316 -17.68 -6.56 -9.52
CA HIS A 316 -16.39 -5.92 -9.75
C HIS A 316 -15.39 -6.17 -8.63
N MET A 317 -15.81 -6.63 -7.47
CA MET A 317 -14.90 -6.99 -6.40
C MET A 317 -14.10 -8.24 -6.79
N GLN A 318 -12.78 -8.19 -6.61
CA GLN A 318 -11.85 -9.27 -6.93
C GLN A 318 -11.50 -10.11 -5.71
N GLY A 319 -11.82 -9.60 -4.52
CA GLY A 319 -11.63 -10.30 -3.26
C GLY A 319 -12.64 -11.42 -3.06
N LYS A 320 -12.30 -12.30 -2.12
CA LYS A 320 -13.12 -13.47 -1.74
C LYS A 320 -13.37 -13.44 -0.23
N PRO A 321 -14.59 -13.66 0.25
CA PRO A 321 -14.88 -13.65 1.67
C PRO A 321 -14.14 -14.79 2.38
N PHE A 322 -13.52 -14.50 3.53
CA PHE A 322 -12.84 -15.53 4.34
C PHE A 322 -13.56 -15.86 5.64
N LEU A 323 -14.64 -15.13 5.98
CA LEU A 323 -15.53 -15.32 7.12
C LEU A 323 -16.98 -15.12 6.69
N GLY A 324 -17.92 -15.56 7.52
CA GLY A 324 -19.36 -15.43 7.28
C GLY A 324 -20.03 -16.73 6.88
N PRO A 325 -21.32 -16.72 6.48
CA PRO A 325 -22.09 -17.92 6.20
C PRO A 325 -21.59 -18.71 4.97
N ASP A 326 -20.99 -18.03 4.00
CA ASP A 326 -20.48 -18.65 2.75
C ASP A 326 -19.03 -18.19 2.47
N PRO A 327 -18.06 -18.66 3.28
CA PRO A 327 -16.65 -18.30 3.09
C PRO A 327 -16.06 -19.04 1.88
N ALA A 328 -15.26 -18.34 1.10
CA ALA A 328 -14.55 -18.95 -0.02
C ALA A 328 -13.41 -19.88 0.45
N ASP A 329 -12.96 -20.76 -0.45
CA ASP A 329 -11.78 -21.59 -0.23
C ASP A 329 -10.53 -20.76 0.10
N PRO A 330 -9.63 -21.30 0.96
CA PRO A 330 -8.38 -20.64 1.30
C PRO A 330 -7.54 -20.28 0.07
N ARG A 331 -6.98 -19.06 0.04
CA ARG A 331 -6.04 -18.66 -1.00
C ARG A 331 -4.76 -19.48 -0.95
N LYS A 332 -4.23 -19.82 -2.13
CA LYS A 332 -2.87 -20.41 -2.25
C LYS A 332 -1.80 -19.33 -2.23
N TYR A 333 -2.12 -18.13 -2.72
CA TYR A 333 -1.22 -16.99 -2.85
C TYR A 333 -1.90 -15.69 -2.47
N VAL A 334 -1.09 -14.76 -1.96
CA VAL A 334 -1.39 -13.34 -1.89
C VAL A 334 -0.35 -12.57 -2.70
N TYR A 335 -0.70 -11.35 -3.14
CA TYR A 335 0.10 -10.59 -4.09
C TYR A 335 0.28 -9.17 -3.59
N GLY A 336 1.48 -8.64 -3.82
CA GLY A 336 1.84 -7.27 -3.48
C GLY A 336 2.30 -6.48 -4.71
N HIS A 337 2.07 -5.18 -4.65
CA HIS A 337 2.50 -4.26 -5.68
C HIS A 337 3.19 -3.03 -5.07
N ARG A 338 4.24 -2.57 -5.73
CA ARG A 338 4.96 -1.35 -5.44
C ARG A 338 5.14 -0.60 -6.75
N ASP A 339 4.59 0.60 -6.81
CA ASP A 339 4.66 1.53 -7.93
C ASP A 339 5.21 2.88 -7.44
N ARG A 340 5.02 4.00 -8.14
CA ARG A 340 5.43 5.31 -7.64
C ARG A 340 4.77 5.61 -6.29
N VAL A 341 5.59 6.04 -5.34
CA VAL A 341 5.14 6.54 -4.03
C VAL A 341 5.78 7.89 -3.79
N ASP A 342 4.97 8.91 -3.56
CA ASP A 342 5.38 10.31 -3.57
C ASP A 342 6.13 10.60 -4.90
N GLU A 343 7.32 11.24 -4.88
CA GLU A 343 8.19 11.46 -6.03
C GLU A 343 9.01 10.23 -6.45
N VAL A 344 9.04 9.19 -5.57
CA VAL A 344 9.91 8.04 -5.78
C VAL A 344 9.33 7.06 -6.77
N ARG A 345 9.96 6.98 -7.94
CA ARG A 345 9.65 5.94 -8.93
C ARG A 345 10.19 4.60 -8.48
N ASP A 346 9.32 3.63 -8.52
CA ASP A 346 9.64 2.24 -8.27
C ASP A 346 8.67 1.36 -9.06
N PHE A 347 9.07 0.12 -9.32
CA PHE A 347 8.18 -0.88 -9.87
C PHE A 347 8.64 -2.28 -9.47
N ALA A 348 7.82 -2.91 -8.64
CA ALA A 348 8.04 -4.28 -8.19
C ALA A 348 6.72 -5.00 -7.93
N ARG A 349 6.75 -6.33 -8.00
CA ARG A 349 5.60 -7.20 -7.71
C ARG A 349 6.04 -8.35 -6.83
N SER A 350 5.15 -8.80 -5.95
CA SER A 350 5.42 -9.96 -5.10
C SER A 350 4.32 -11.01 -5.18
N VAL A 351 4.72 -12.26 -4.95
CA VAL A 351 3.85 -13.42 -4.74
C VAL A 351 4.26 -14.08 -3.44
N ARG A 352 3.30 -14.34 -2.55
CA ARG A 352 3.53 -14.93 -1.23
C ARG A 352 2.60 -16.13 -1.05
N ASP A 353 3.15 -17.32 -0.81
CA ASP A 353 2.40 -18.46 -0.29
C ASP A 353 2.61 -18.59 1.24
N LYS A 354 2.15 -19.63 1.90
CA LYS A 354 2.32 -19.81 3.36
C LYS A 354 3.79 -19.91 3.83
N LYS A 355 4.73 -20.12 2.90
CA LYS A 355 6.13 -20.38 3.25
C LYS A 355 7.10 -19.45 2.50
N TYR A 356 6.88 -19.21 1.23
CA TYR A 356 7.82 -18.50 0.35
C TYR A 356 7.28 -17.15 -0.09
N LEU A 357 8.14 -16.13 -0.04
CA LEU A 357 7.95 -14.83 -0.65
C LEU A 357 8.85 -14.71 -1.87
N TYR A 358 8.26 -14.40 -3.02
CA TYR A 358 8.95 -14.05 -4.25
C TYR A 358 8.72 -12.58 -4.57
N ILE A 359 9.79 -11.86 -4.97
CA ILE A 359 9.72 -10.47 -5.42
C ILE A 359 10.42 -10.36 -6.78
N ARG A 360 9.78 -9.71 -7.74
CA ARG A 360 10.37 -9.27 -9.00
C ARG A 360 10.57 -7.76 -8.98
N ASN A 361 11.82 -7.29 -9.11
CA ASN A 361 12.22 -5.90 -9.17
C ASN A 361 12.48 -5.50 -10.62
N TYR A 362 11.68 -4.59 -11.19
CA TYR A 362 11.77 -4.16 -12.58
C TYR A 362 12.68 -2.95 -12.78
N LEU A 363 13.08 -2.29 -11.69
CA LEU A 363 14.07 -1.20 -11.67
C LEU A 363 15.28 -1.60 -10.79
N PRO A 364 16.03 -2.66 -11.15
CA PRO A 364 17.09 -3.22 -10.29
C PRO A 364 18.30 -2.29 -10.17
N HIS A 365 18.44 -1.32 -11.05
CA HIS A 365 19.47 -0.27 -10.96
C HIS A 365 19.21 0.78 -9.87
N LEU A 366 18.03 0.75 -9.25
CA LEU A 366 17.67 1.58 -8.10
C LEU A 366 17.65 0.73 -6.83
N GLY A 367 18.23 1.25 -5.73
CA GLY A 367 18.18 0.60 -4.40
C GLY A 367 16.82 0.74 -3.72
N TYR A 368 16.67 0.07 -2.57
CA TYR A 368 15.49 0.25 -1.73
C TYR A 368 15.47 1.60 -1.01
N ASN A 369 16.65 2.06 -0.57
CA ASN A 369 16.83 3.27 0.23
C ASN A 369 16.99 4.51 -0.65
N GLN A 370 16.08 4.74 -1.61
CA GLN A 370 16.11 5.95 -2.43
C GLN A 370 15.84 7.21 -1.58
N PRO A 371 16.48 8.35 -1.87
CA PRO A 371 16.10 9.64 -1.29
C PRO A 371 14.61 9.89 -1.46
N THR A 372 13.95 10.37 -0.40
CA THR A 372 12.49 10.59 -0.40
C THR A 372 12.17 11.72 0.56
N ALA A 373 11.63 12.82 0.07
CA ALA A 373 11.49 14.07 0.82
C ALA A 373 10.81 13.90 2.19
N TRP A 374 9.68 13.19 2.24
CA TRP A 374 8.92 13.03 3.47
C TRP A 374 9.62 12.15 4.54
N PRO A 375 10.04 10.90 4.25
CA PRO A 375 10.75 10.09 5.24
C PRO A 375 12.09 10.66 5.65
N ASP A 376 12.77 11.41 4.78
CA ASP A 376 14.10 11.97 5.02
C ASP A 376 14.11 13.15 6.01
N ILE A 377 12.93 13.65 6.42
CA ILE A 377 12.81 14.53 7.59
C ILE A 377 13.22 13.76 8.87
N GLY A 378 13.04 12.45 8.92
CA GLY A 378 13.40 11.62 10.06
C GLY A 378 14.91 11.32 10.13
N GLU A 379 15.56 11.63 11.27
CA GLU A 379 16.98 11.49 11.50
C GLU A 379 17.52 10.08 11.19
N ILE A 380 16.73 9.03 11.44
CA ILE A 380 17.11 7.63 11.19
C ILE A 380 17.49 7.39 9.72
N ARG A 381 16.89 8.10 8.76
CA ARG A 381 17.19 7.95 7.33
C ARG A 381 18.61 8.40 7.01
N HIS A 382 19.09 9.44 7.67
CA HIS A 382 20.44 9.95 7.48
C HIS A 382 21.51 8.96 7.98
N GLU A 383 21.19 8.15 9.00
CA GLU A 383 22.09 7.08 9.47
C GLU A 383 22.30 6.01 8.39
N PHE A 384 21.28 5.65 7.63
CA PHE A 384 21.42 4.74 6.49
C PHE A 384 22.24 5.35 5.33
N TYR A 385 22.14 6.65 5.08
CA TYR A 385 22.98 7.31 4.09
C TYR A 385 24.43 7.40 4.53
N LYS A 386 24.69 7.67 5.80
CA LYS A 386 26.05 7.62 6.38
C LYS A 386 26.63 6.21 6.27
N LEU A 387 25.84 5.19 6.62
CA LEU A 387 26.24 3.79 6.52
C LEU A 387 26.59 3.41 5.06
N ALA A 388 25.74 3.78 4.09
CA ALA A 388 26.00 3.51 2.68
C ALA A 388 27.31 4.15 2.18
N ARG A 389 27.58 5.40 2.60
CA ARG A 389 28.83 6.10 2.24
C ARG A 389 30.09 5.52 2.93
N SER A 390 29.93 4.88 4.09
CA SER A 390 31.07 4.32 4.83
C SER A 390 31.73 3.12 4.15
N GLY A 391 31.02 2.44 3.26
CA GLY A 391 31.45 1.17 2.65
C GLY A 391 31.54 -0.02 3.62
N LYS A 392 31.10 0.16 4.88
CA LYS A 392 31.21 -0.84 5.97
C LYS A 392 29.84 -1.45 6.30
N MET A 393 29.13 -1.96 5.27
CA MET A 393 27.81 -2.58 5.44
C MET A 393 27.90 -4.09 5.57
N THR A 394 27.14 -4.66 6.51
CA THR A 394 26.86 -6.09 6.53
C THR A 394 25.98 -6.47 5.33
N PRO A 395 25.91 -7.77 4.92
CA PRO A 395 25.02 -8.19 3.83
C PRO A 395 23.55 -7.80 4.05
N ALA A 396 23.05 -7.87 5.30
CA ALA A 396 21.69 -7.46 5.63
C ALA A 396 21.46 -5.94 5.45
N GLN A 397 22.45 -5.13 5.81
CA GLN A 397 22.42 -3.68 5.62
C GLN A 397 22.57 -3.30 4.13
N GLN A 398 23.48 -3.98 3.40
CA GLN A 398 23.70 -3.78 1.97
C GLN A 398 22.42 -4.02 1.15
N HIS A 399 21.60 -5.00 1.53
CA HIS A 399 20.35 -5.29 0.86
C HIS A 399 19.41 -4.07 0.83
N PHE A 400 19.31 -3.32 1.94
CA PHE A 400 18.43 -2.14 2.01
C PHE A 400 19.15 -0.84 1.64
N ALA A 401 20.34 -0.60 2.19
CA ALA A 401 21.05 0.67 2.04
C ALA A 401 21.90 0.76 0.77
N GLY A 402 22.12 -0.36 0.08
CA GLY A 402 22.90 -0.40 -1.15
C GLY A 402 22.24 0.32 -2.31
N PRO A 403 23.04 0.72 -3.32
CA PRO A 403 22.58 1.54 -4.44
C PRO A 403 21.75 0.76 -5.49
N ARG A 404 21.78 -0.56 -5.44
CA ARG A 404 21.10 -1.47 -6.37
C ARG A 404 20.42 -2.58 -5.59
N ARG A 405 19.47 -3.26 -6.21
CA ARG A 405 18.79 -4.43 -5.65
C ARG A 405 18.78 -5.61 -6.61
N PRO A 406 18.57 -6.85 -6.12
CA PRO A 406 18.46 -8.02 -6.97
C PRO A 406 17.31 -7.89 -7.97
N ILE A 407 17.46 -8.52 -9.15
CA ILE A 407 16.39 -8.62 -10.14
C ILE A 407 15.23 -9.43 -9.58
N GLU A 408 15.55 -10.52 -8.87
CA GLU A 408 14.60 -11.40 -8.22
C GLU A 408 15.04 -11.71 -6.80
N GLU A 409 14.05 -11.89 -5.94
CA GLU A 409 14.25 -12.28 -4.56
C GLU A 409 13.31 -13.44 -4.21
N LEU A 410 13.83 -14.39 -3.42
CA LEU A 410 13.06 -15.52 -2.90
C LEU A 410 13.45 -15.74 -1.43
N TYR A 411 12.47 -15.79 -0.55
CA TYR A 411 12.69 -15.99 0.88
C TYR A 411 11.87 -17.15 1.42
N ASP A 412 12.44 -17.99 2.31
CA ASP A 412 11.71 -18.95 3.15
C ASP A 412 11.26 -18.24 4.44
N CYS A 413 10.09 -17.65 4.44
CA CYS A 413 9.61 -16.81 5.54
C CYS A 413 9.34 -17.55 6.86
N ARG A 414 9.32 -18.88 6.85
CA ARG A 414 9.26 -19.67 8.09
C ARG A 414 10.62 -19.80 8.77
N LYS A 415 11.72 -19.89 7.98
CA LYS A 415 13.09 -20.00 8.48
C LYS A 415 13.75 -18.64 8.61
N ASP A 416 13.36 -17.71 7.78
CA ASP A 416 13.87 -16.35 7.68
C ASP A 416 12.72 -15.33 7.70
N PRO A 417 12.05 -15.12 8.84
CA PRO A 417 10.91 -14.22 8.96
C PRO A 417 11.26 -12.75 8.72
N ARG A 418 12.57 -12.42 8.69
CA ARG A 418 13.06 -11.07 8.42
C ARG A 418 13.48 -10.85 6.96
N ASN A 419 13.35 -11.88 6.11
CA ASN A 419 13.72 -11.84 4.69
C ASN A 419 15.16 -11.32 4.47
N LEU A 420 16.13 -11.95 5.12
CA LEU A 420 17.56 -11.58 5.07
C LEU A 420 18.32 -12.36 4.01
N GLN A 421 17.96 -13.64 3.81
CA GLN A 421 18.67 -14.55 2.92
C GLN A 421 17.92 -14.73 1.61
N ASN A 422 18.37 -14.04 0.55
CA ASN A 422 17.81 -14.23 -0.79
C ASN A 422 18.23 -15.59 -1.36
N LEU A 423 17.24 -16.47 -1.61
CA LEU A 423 17.41 -17.83 -2.14
C LEU A 423 17.27 -17.90 -3.67
N ALA A 424 17.09 -16.79 -4.38
CA ALA A 424 16.84 -16.79 -5.83
C ALA A 424 18.03 -17.40 -6.62
N GLY A 425 19.26 -17.26 -6.13
CA GLY A 425 20.46 -17.89 -6.69
C GLY A 425 20.73 -19.32 -6.23
N SER A 426 19.90 -19.90 -5.35
CA SER A 426 20.14 -21.22 -4.77
C SER A 426 19.68 -22.36 -5.69
N PRO A 427 20.57 -23.29 -6.13
CA PRO A 427 20.18 -24.42 -6.96
C PRO A 427 19.08 -25.28 -6.33
N LYS A 428 19.08 -25.43 -5.02
CA LYS A 428 18.07 -26.19 -4.26
C LYS A 428 16.67 -25.60 -4.30
N HIS A 429 16.54 -24.30 -4.64
CA HIS A 429 15.27 -23.59 -4.66
C HIS A 429 14.76 -23.21 -6.06
N GLN A 430 15.45 -23.65 -7.15
CA GLN A 430 15.10 -23.27 -8.51
C GLN A 430 13.66 -23.65 -8.91
N LYS A 431 13.22 -24.87 -8.57
CA LYS A 431 11.83 -25.29 -8.84
C LYS A 431 10.79 -24.41 -8.14
N ILE A 432 11.12 -23.91 -6.95
CA ILE A 432 10.25 -22.99 -6.19
C ILE A 432 10.25 -21.63 -6.86
N LEU A 433 11.43 -21.12 -7.21
CA LEU A 433 11.59 -19.84 -7.92
C LEU A 433 10.78 -19.83 -9.23
N GLU A 434 10.92 -20.88 -10.04
CA GLU A 434 10.18 -21.03 -11.30
C GLU A 434 8.66 -21.07 -11.09
N ARG A 435 8.19 -21.81 -10.09
CA ARG A 435 6.76 -21.86 -9.73
C ARG A 435 6.22 -20.49 -9.36
N MET A 436 6.95 -19.75 -8.52
CA MET A 436 6.53 -18.43 -8.05
C MET A 436 6.60 -17.39 -9.18
N ARG A 437 7.62 -17.45 -10.04
CA ARG A 437 7.75 -16.63 -11.24
C ARG A 437 6.59 -16.86 -12.22
N LYS A 438 6.27 -18.14 -12.50
CA LYS A 438 5.13 -18.50 -13.34
C LYS A 438 3.82 -17.96 -12.79
N GLU A 439 3.62 -18.08 -11.49
CA GLU A 439 2.42 -17.57 -10.82
C GLU A 439 2.34 -16.04 -10.88
N HIS A 440 3.45 -15.33 -10.67
CA HIS A 440 3.52 -13.88 -10.84
C HIS A 440 3.05 -13.44 -12.24
N LEU A 441 3.61 -14.04 -13.29
CA LEU A 441 3.28 -13.71 -14.68
C LEU A 441 1.82 -14.04 -15.02
N ARG A 442 1.33 -15.18 -14.56
CA ARG A 442 -0.08 -15.58 -14.71
C ARG A 442 -1.00 -14.52 -14.11
N TYR A 443 -0.70 -14.13 -12.86
CA TYR A 443 -1.52 -13.17 -12.13
C TYR A 443 -1.48 -11.77 -12.74
N ALA A 444 -0.31 -11.27 -13.10
CA ALA A 444 -0.16 -9.96 -13.75
C ALA A 444 -1.00 -9.84 -15.03
N LYS A 445 -1.03 -10.91 -15.85
CA LYS A 445 -1.87 -10.99 -17.06
C LYS A 445 -3.36 -11.04 -16.71
N GLU A 446 -3.76 -11.88 -15.74
CA GLU A 446 -5.15 -12.05 -15.31
C GLU A 446 -5.77 -10.74 -14.83
N ILE A 447 -5.04 -10.01 -13.98
CA ILE A 447 -5.53 -8.75 -13.41
C ILE A 447 -5.38 -7.56 -14.38
N ARG A 448 -4.71 -7.73 -15.54
CA ARG A 448 -4.41 -6.64 -16.47
C ARG A 448 -3.68 -5.49 -15.77
N ASP A 449 -2.51 -5.80 -15.25
CA ASP A 449 -1.73 -4.95 -14.36
C ASP A 449 -1.25 -3.66 -15.05
N TRP A 450 -1.90 -2.54 -14.75
CA TRP A 450 -1.58 -1.22 -15.31
C TRP A 450 -0.21 -0.69 -14.89
N GLY A 451 0.41 -1.24 -13.87
CA GLY A 451 1.77 -0.84 -13.50
C GLY A 451 2.82 -1.12 -14.58
N PHE A 452 2.55 -2.07 -15.51
CA PHE A 452 3.41 -2.33 -16.65
C PHE A 452 3.31 -1.27 -17.76
N VAL A 453 2.30 -0.42 -17.72
CA VAL A 453 2.13 0.74 -18.62
C VAL A 453 2.64 1.98 -17.89
N PRO A 454 3.57 2.77 -18.47
CA PRO A 454 4.05 4.00 -17.85
C PRO A 454 2.88 4.94 -17.48
N GLU A 455 3.02 5.66 -16.36
CA GLU A 455 1.90 6.44 -15.78
C GLU A 455 1.31 7.44 -16.81
N TYR A 456 2.15 8.15 -17.56
CA TYR A 456 1.68 9.07 -18.60
C TYR A 456 0.93 8.36 -19.73
N GLU A 457 1.45 7.25 -20.25
CA GLU A 457 0.81 6.46 -21.31
C GLU A 457 -0.52 5.84 -20.85
N ALA A 458 -0.63 5.48 -19.57
CA ALA A 458 -1.89 5.00 -19.00
C ALA A 458 -2.99 6.08 -19.09
N TRP A 459 -2.65 7.34 -18.79
CA TRP A 459 -3.56 8.47 -18.95
C TRP A 459 -3.94 8.72 -20.40
N GLU A 460 -2.97 8.72 -21.33
CA GLU A 460 -3.20 8.92 -22.76
C GLU A 460 -4.08 7.81 -23.37
N MET A 461 -3.80 6.55 -23.03
CA MET A 461 -4.59 5.40 -23.48
C MET A 461 -6.03 5.45 -22.98
N SER A 462 -6.22 6.02 -21.79
CA SER A 462 -7.53 6.06 -21.13
C SER A 462 -8.38 7.24 -21.59
N LYS A 463 -7.78 8.34 -22.04
CA LYS A 463 -8.47 9.57 -22.50
C LYS A 463 -9.63 9.99 -21.58
N GLY A 464 -9.37 9.99 -20.25
CA GLY A 464 -10.35 10.32 -19.23
C GLY A 464 -11.33 9.19 -18.85
N ALA A 465 -11.27 8.03 -19.51
CA ALA A 465 -11.99 6.83 -19.06
C ALA A 465 -11.21 6.10 -17.96
N SER A 466 -11.89 5.23 -17.21
CA SER A 466 -11.22 4.45 -16.16
C SER A 466 -10.34 3.33 -16.72
N GLY A 467 -9.18 3.09 -16.10
CA GLY A 467 -8.31 1.97 -16.43
C GLY A 467 -9.02 0.61 -16.35
N TRP A 468 -9.93 0.46 -15.38
CA TRP A 468 -10.77 -0.73 -15.26
C TRP A 468 -11.55 -1.06 -16.54
N LYS A 469 -12.16 -0.04 -17.18
CA LYS A 469 -12.90 -0.23 -18.44
C LYS A 469 -11.94 -0.47 -19.59
N VAL A 470 -10.96 0.41 -19.77
CA VAL A 470 -10.03 0.37 -20.90
C VAL A 470 -9.20 -0.92 -20.90
N GLY A 471 -8.71 -1.38 -19.76
CA GLY A 471 -7.95 -2.62 -19.64
C GLY A 471 -8.71 -3.86 -20.11
N LYS A 472 -10.05 -3.82 -20.14
CA LYS A 472 -10.92 -4.94 -20.56
C LYS A 472 -11.34 -4.90 -22.04
N THR A 473 -10.95 -3.87 -22.78
CA THR A 473 -11.36 -3.71 -24.20
C THR A 473 -10.68 -4.65 -25.19
N GLY A 474 -9.61 -5.35 -24.77
CA GLY A 474 -8.77 -6.16 -25.66
C GLY A 474 -7.79 -5.35 -26.52
N ARG A 475 -7.82 -4.01 -26.46
CA ARG A 475 -6.91 -3.13 -27.22
C ARG A 475 -5.47 -3.16 -26.74
N ILE A 476 -5.23 -3.53 -25.47
CA ILE A 476 -3.90 -3.57 -24.84
C ILE A 476 -3.38 -5.00 -24.88
N ASN A 477 -2.24 -5.18 -25.51
CA ASN A 477 -1.55 -6.48 -25.53
C ASN A 477 -0.69 -6.63 -24.27
N TRP A 478 -1.34 -7.02 -23.16
CA TRP A 478 -0.68 -7.20 -21.87
C TRP A 478 0.50 -8.17 -21.92
N GLU A 479 0.39 -9.23 -22.73
CA GLU A 479 1.44 -10.23 -22.83
C GLU A 479 2.74 -9.66 -23.40
N LYS A 480 2.65 -8.87 -24.47
CA LYS A 480 3.83 -8.23 -25.07
C LYS A 480 4.45 -7.19 -24.15
N ILE A 481 3.63 -6.37 -23.47
CA ILE A 481 4.14 -5.33 -22.56
C ILE A 481 4.81 -5.97 -21.34
N ILE A 482 4.17 -6.95 -20.70
CA ILE A 482 4.74 -7.70 -19.56
C ILE A 482 6.01 -8.43 -20.00
N GLY A 483 6.00 -9.04 -21.19
CA GLY A 483 7.18 -9.71 -21.76
C GLY A 483 8.38 -8.78 -21.94
N ALA A 484 8.16 -7.54 -22.42
CA ALA A 484 9.21 -6.54 -22.56
C ALA A 484 9.79 -6.12 -21.18
N ALA A 485 8.92 -5.92 -20.19
CA ALA A 485 9.36 -5.61 -18.83
C ALA A 485 10.19 -6.75 -18.20
N GLU A 486 9.81 -8.02 -18.44
CA GLU A 486 10.55 -9.19 -17.94
C GLU A 486 11.98 -9.29 -18.48
N GLN A 487 12.27 -8.64 -19.60
CA GLN A 487 13.62 -8.60 -20.17
C GLN A 487 14.58 -7.70 -19.38
N VAL A 488 14.07 -6.75 -18.57
CA VAL A 488 14.93 -5.86 -17.77
C VAL A 488 15.83 -6.67 -16.84
N GLY A 489 17.14 -6.46 -16.98
CA GLY A 489 18.21 -7.14 -16.23
C GLY A 489 18.45 -8.59 -16.65
N ARG A 490 17.75 -9.10 -17.65
CA ARG A 490 17.91 -10.50 -18.15
C ARG A 490 18.35 -10.58 -19.61
N ALA A 491 17.72 -9.77 -20.48
CA ALA A 491 17.96 -9.80 -21.90
C ALA A 491 19.29 -9.13 -22.27
N LYS A 492 19.84 -9.53 -23.41
CA LYS A 492 21.03 -8.91 -23.99
C LYS A 492 20.66 -7.60 -24.71
N PRO A 493 21.63 -6.67 -24.91
CA PRO A 493 21.37 -5.40 -25.58
C PRO A 493 20.62 -5.46 -26.92
N PRO A 494 20.89 -6.41 -27.82
CA PRO A 494 20.16 -6.50 -29.12
C PRO A 494 18.63 -6.69 -28.94
N GLU A 495 18.20 -7.50 -28.00
CA GLU A 495 16.77 -7.73 -27.72
C GLU A 495 16.10 -6.47 -27.15
N LEU A 496 16.82 -5.71 -26.29
CA LEU A 496 16.35 -4.44 -25.73
C LEU A 496 16.28 -3.33 -26.78
N ILE A 497 17.23 -3.30 -27.74
CA ILE A 497 17.18 -2.40 -28.91
C ILE A 497 15.97 -2.74 -29.80
N GLN A 498 15.64 -4.03 -29.98
CA GLN A 498 14.45 -4.43 -30.72
C GLN A 498 13.18 -3.88 -30.05
N ASN A 499 13.11 -3.87 -28.73
CA ASN A 499 11.98 -3.25 -28.02
C ASN A 499 11.86 -1.74 -28.29
N LEU A 500 12.97 -1.01 -28.43
CA LEU A 500 12.96 0.44 -28.78
C LEU A 500 12.33 0.70 -30.15
N ASN A 501 12.31 -0.27 -31.04
CA ASN A 501 11.71 -0.16 -32.38
C ASN A 501 10.21 -0.58 -32.41
N SER A 502 9.60 -0.86 -31.26
CA SER A 502 8.18 -1.26 -31.19
C SER A 502 7.26 -0.06 -31.48
N GLU A 503 6.13 -0.32 -32.16
CA GLU A 503 5.05 0.68 -32.29
C GLU A 503 4.44 1.07 -30.94
N ASN A 504 4.50 0.19 -29.94
CA ASN A 504 3.91 0.40 -28.62
C ASN A 504 4.88 1.15 -27.68
N ALA A 505 4.51 2.35 -27.24
CA ALA A 505 5.32 3.19 -26.36
C ALA A 505 5.71 2.49 -25.04
N SER A 506 4.83 1.66 -24.46
CA SER A 506 5.16 0.93 -23.22
C SER A 506 6.27 -0.11 -23.46
N ILE A 507 6.31 -0.75 -24.63
CA ILE A 507 7.39 -1.70 -24.98
C ILE A 507 8.70 -0.92 -25.19
N ARG A 508 8.67 0.21 -25.89
CA ARG A 508 9.86 1.08 -26.07
C ARG A 508 10.39 1.59 -24.73
N TYR A 509 9.51 2.00 -23.83
CA TYR A 509 9.86 2.40 -22.46
C TYR A 509 10.64 1.30 -21.72
N TRP A 510 10.17 0.03 -21.77
CA TRP A 510 10.89 -1.08 -21.15
C TRP A 510 12.21 -1.40 -21.87
N GLY A 511 12.31 -1.13 -23.16
CA GLY A 511 13.57 -1.21 -23.91
C GLY A 511 14.61 -0.20 -23.38
N ALA A 512 14.20 1.07 -23.19
CA ALA A 512 15.06 2.13 -22.67
C ALA A 512 15.52 1.82 -21.22
N ILE A 513 14.58 1.42 -20.33
CA ILE A 513 14.92 1.00 -18.95
C ILE A 513 15.86 -0.20 -18.96
N GLY A 514 15.61 -1.20 -19.82
CA GLY A 514 16.45 -2.39 -19.93
C GLY A 514 17.90 -2.03 -20.28
N LEU A 515 18.11 -1.18 -21.27
CA LEU A 515 19.44 -0.66 -21.62
C LEU A 515 20.05 0.16 -20.48
N GLY A 516 19.28 1.05 -19.86
CA GLY A 516 19.73 1.85 -18.71
C GLY A 516 20.13 0.99 -17.50
N ALA A 517 19.53 -0.18 -17.30
CA ALA A 517 19.90 -1.11 -16.23
C ALA A 517 21.28 -1.76 -16.43
N HIS A 518 21.77 -1.84 -17.68
CA HIS A 518 23.12 -2.34 -18.01
C HIS A 518 24.23 -1.31 -17.77
N MET A 519 23.92 -0.04 -17.57
CA MET A 519 24.77 1.13 -17.26
C MET A 519 26.23 1.09 -17.78
N ASN A 520 27.10 0.29 -17.17
CA ASN A 520 28.53 0.20 -17.49
C ASN A 520 28.86 -0.72 -18.66
N GLN A 521 27.86 -1.26 -19.35
CA GLN A 521 28.00 -2.25 -20.45
C GLN A 521 27.25 -1.81 -21.72
N LEU A 522 26.91 -0.52 -21.84
CA LEU A 522 26.29 0.00 -23.06
C LEU A 522 27.26 -0.12 -24.22
N THR A 523 26.82 -0.80 -25.27
CA THR A 523 27.55 -0.93 -26.53
C THR A 523 27.30 0.28 -27.44
N THR A 524 28.15 0.51 -28.45
CA THR A 524 27.92 1.56 -29.46
C THR A 524 26.52 1.46 -30.10
N PRO A 525 26.02 0.28 -30.50
CA PRO A 525 24.64 0.16 -30.99
C PRO A 525 23.58 0.56 -29.95
N SER A 526 23.78 0.26 -28.64
CA SER A 526 22.86 0.66 -27.58
C SER A 526 22.81 2.19 -27.42
N ILE A 527 23.97 2.84 -27.44
CA ILE A 527 24.08 4.30 -27.37
C ILE A 527 23.40 4.94 -28.58
N SER A 528 23.63 4.43 -29.79
CA SER A 528 22.99 4.94 -31.00
C SER A 528 21.47 4.81 -30.94
N ALA A 529 20.95 3.67 -30.49
CA ALA A 529 19.51 3.46 -30.35
C ALA A 529 18.88 4.39 -29.28
N LEU A 530 19.56 4.60 -28.17
CA LEU A 530 19.13 5.55 -27.13
C LEU A 530 19.17 6.99 -27.63
N LYS A 531 20.14 7.39 -28.45
CA LYS A 531 20.19 8.74 -29.08
C LYS A 531 18.99 8.98 -29.99
N ILE A 532 18.58 7.97 -30.77
CA ILE A 532 17.34 8.05 -31.58
C ILE A 532 16.11 8.20 -30.65
N ALA A 533 16.07 7.45 -29.54
CA ALA A 533 14.97 7.47 -28.60
C ALA A 533 14.84 8.81 -27.81
N LEU A 534 15.82 9.73 -27.89
CA LEU A 534 15.66 11.11 -27.39
C LEU A 534 14.57 11.89 -28.12
N GLU A 535 14.25 11.51 -29.37
CA GLU A 535 13.22 12.14 -30.19
C GLU A 535 11.92 11.30 -30.25
N ASP A 536 11.76 10.32 -29.33
CA ASP A 536 10.57 9.49 -29.28
C ASP A 536 9.29 10.32 -29.06
N SER A 537 8.18 9.89 -29.64
CA SER A 537 6.86 10.51 -29.45
C SER A 537 6.39 10.46 -27.98
N SER A 538 6.83 9.44 -27.21
CA SER A 538 6.51 9.28 -25.79
C SER A 538 7.51 10.00 -24.89
N PRO A 539 7.06 10.93 -24.03
CA PRO A 539 7.95 11.58 -23.07
C PRO A 539 8.55 10.59 -22.07
N SER A 540 7.84 9.54 -21.71
CA SER A 540 8.38 8.50 -20.81
C SER A 540 9.58 7.77 -21.43
N VAL A 541 9.55 7.52 -22.75
CA VAL A 541 10.69 6.92 -23.48
C VAL A 541 11.85 7.89 -23.56
N ARG A 542 11.60 9.16 -23.94
CA ARG A 542 12.65 10.20 -24.02
C ARG A 542 13.39 10.37 -22.70
N ILE A 543 12.66 10.44 -21.58
CA ILE A 543 13.24 10.61 -20.24
C ILE A 543 14.13 9.42 -19.86
N GLU A 544 13.71 8.17 -20.13
CA GLU A 544 14.52 7.01 -19.79
C GLU A 544 15.73 6.84 -20.72
N ALA A 545 15.59 7.16 -22.00
CA ALA A 545 16.72 7.20 -22.92
C ALA A 545 17.75 8.25 -22.48
N ALA A 546 17.28 9.45 -22.12
CA ALA A 546 18.13 10.53 -21.61
C ALA A 546 18.83 10.14 -20.29
N ASN A 547 18.10 9.55 -19.33
CA ASN A 547 18.68 9.03 -18.09
C ASN A 547 19.83 8.04 -18.35
N ALA A 548 19.63 7.10 -19.26
CA ALA A 548 20.64 6.11 -19.62
C ALA A 548 21.89 6.76 -20.25
N LEU A 549 21.71 7.70 -21.17
CA LEU A 549 22.81 8.39 -21.86
C LEU A 549 23.59 9.33 -20.95
N VAL A 550 22.93 10.09 -20.07
CA VAL A 550 23.63 10.96 -19.10
C VAL A 550 24.51 10.13 -18.17
N ARG A 551 24.02 8.99 -17.69
CA ARG A 551 24.79 8.09 -16.82
C ARG A 551 25.95 7.41 -17.53
N ALA A 552 25.81 7.08 -18.81
CA ALA A 552 26.81 6.31 -19.56
C ALA A 552 27.95 7.19 -20.13
N GLU A 553 27.63 8.35 -20.67
CA GLU A 553 28.59 9.18 -21.43
C GLU A 553 28.50 10.69 -21.11
N ASN A 554 27.76 11.07 -20.05
CA ASN A 554 27.53 12.47 -19.67
C ASN A 554 27.02 13.31 -20.85
N SER A 555 26.07 12.79 -21.62
CA SER A 555 25.59 13.37 -22.88
C SER A 555 24.85 14.68 -22.69
N GLU A 556 25.39 15.78 -23.23
CA GLU A 556 24.74 17.10 -23.23
C GLU A 556 23.39 17.13 -23.93
N PRO A 557 23.19 16.53 -25.13
CA PRO A 557 21.88 16.50 -25.77
C PRO A 557 20.84 15.75 -24.91
N ALA A 558 21.25 14.70 -24.19
CA ALA A 558 20.37 13.96 -23.30
C ALA A 558 19.97 14.79 -22.07
N LEU A 559 20.92 15.55 -21.48
CA LEU A 559 20.59 16.45 -20.37
C LEU A 559 19.67 17.59 -20.83
N SER A 560 19.90 18.15 -22.01
CA SER A 560 19.02 19.16 -22.59
C SER A 560 17.61 18.66 -22.78
N ARG A 561 17.44 17.42 -23.25
CA ARG A 561 16.12 16.77 -23.37
C ARG A 561 15.42 16.64 -22.01
N LEU A 562 16.12 16.24 -20.94
CA LEU A 562 15.53 16.17 -19.59
C LEU A 562 15.08 17.56 -19.10
N ILE A 563 15.85 18.60 -19.40
CA ILE A 563 15.50 19.99 -19.06
C ILE A 563 14.24 20.44 -19.80
N GLU A 564 14.10 20.12 -21.08
CA GLU A 564 12.90 20.42 -21.87
C GLU A 564 11.64 19.74 -21.30
N GLU A 565 11.75 18.49 -20.81
CA GLU A 565 10.63 17.78 -20.20
C GLU A 565 10.14 18.40 -18.87
N LEU A 566 10.92 19.28 -18.24
CA LEU A 566 10.47 20.06 -17.07
C LEU A 566 9.40 21.10 -17.43
N ASP A 567 9.29 21.50 -18.70
CA ASP A 567 8.30 22.46 -19.21
C ASP A 567 7.07 21.75 -19.84
N HIS A 568 6.97 20.42 -19.71
CA HIS A 568 5.85 19.68 -20.24
C HIS A 568 4.54 20.06 -19.54
N LYS A 569 3.43 20.15 -20.30
CA LYS A 569 2.11 20.53 -19.79
C LYS A 569 1.52 19.57 -18.75
N ASN A 570 1.93 18.31 -18.77
CA ASN A 570 1.43 17.27 -17.87
C ASN A 570 2.42 17.05 -16.72
N LEU A 571 1.96 17.29 -15.48
CA LEU A 571 2.79 17.20 -14.28
C LEU A 571 3.31 15.78 -13.97
N ILE A 572 2.71 14.71 -14.53
CA ILE A 572 3.25 13.36 -14.43
C ILE A 572 4.60 13.27 -15.14
N VAL A 573 4.70 13.87 -16.34
CA VAL A 573 5.95 13.95 -17.11
C VAL A 573 6.97 14.82 -16.38
N VAL A 574 6.56 15.98 -15.88
CA VAL A 574 7.42 16.89 -15.11
C VAL A 574 7.97 16.19 -13.85
N THR A 575 7.12 15.43 -13.12
CA THR A 575 7.55 14.66 -11.95
C THR A 575 8.60 13.61 -12.35
N HIS A 576 8.40 12.92 -13.45
CA HIS A 576 9.34 11.93 -13.97
C HIS A 576 10.69 12.56 -14.33
N ALA A 577 10.69 13.69 -15.05
CA ALA A 577 11.90 14.41 -15.44
C ALA A 577 12.64 14.99 -14.22
N ALA A 578 11.93 15.69 -13.32
CA ALA A 578 12.50 16.27 -12.12
C ALA A 578 13.13 15.19 -11.21
N ARG A 579 12.43 14.05 -11.01
CA ARG A 579 12.98 12.93 -10.26
C ARG A 579 14.22 12.31 -10.92
N THR A 580 14.23 12.21 -12.23
CA THR A 580 15.39 11.71 -12.98
C THR A 580 16.60 12.63 -12.80
N ILE A 581 16.43 13.95 -12.93
CA ILE A 581 17.48 14.95 -12.70
C ILE A 581 17.99 14.89 -11.25
N GLU A 582 17.11 14.77 -10.27
CA GLU A 582 17.47 14.61 -8.85
C GLU A 582 18.40 13.39 -8.63
N LEU A 583 18.06 12.24 -9.23
CA LEU A 583 18.83 11.01 -9.09
C LEU A 583 20.15 11.03 -9.89
N LEU A 584 20.25 11.83 -10.93
CA LEU A 584 21.50 12.07 -11.66
C LEU A 584 22.49 12.92 -10.83
N GLY A 585 22.00 13.80 -9.96
CA GLY A 585 22.82 14.60 -9.05
C GLY A 585 23.86 15.44 -9.80
N ASP A 586 25.15 15.28 -9.47
CA ASP A 586 26.25 16.06 -10.07
C ASP A 586 26.33 15.95 -11.60
N LEU A 587 25.94 14.81 -12.18
CA LEU A 587 25.88 14.64 -13.64
C LEU A 587 24.87 15.59 -14.31
N ALA A 588 23.88 16.06 -13.55
CA ALA A 588 22.86 16.97 -14.03
C ALA A 588 23.01 18.41 -13.47
N LYS A 589 24.16 18.78 -12.89
CA LYS A 589 24.37 20.09 -12.23
C LYS A 589 23.97 21.28 -13.10
N LYS A 590 24.16 21.20 -14.41
CA LYS A 590 23.76 22.24 -15.37
C LYS A 590 22.25 22.46 -15.45
N ALA A 591 21.43 21.54 -14.98
CA ALA A 591 19.96 21.69 -14.91
C ALA A 591 19.50 22.59 -13.76
N ALA A 592 20.38 23.09 -12.88
CA ALA A 592 20.00 23.86 -11.69
C ALA A 592 19.08 25.06 -11.99
N PRO A 593 19.34 25.93 -12.98
CA PRO A 593 18.44 27.03 -13.27
C PRO A 593 17.03 26.59 -13.72
N ALA A 594 16.95 25.50 -14.50
CA ALA A 594 15.69 24.95 -14.95
C ALA A 594 14.90 24.29 -13.79
N MET A 595 15.59 23.63 -12.86
CA MET A 595 15.00 23.07 -11.65
C MET A 595 14.49 24.17 -10.71
N GLU A 596 15.17 25.31 -10.59
CA GLU A 596 14.68 26.47 -9.84
C GLU A 596 13.41 27.07 -10.46
N ALA A 597 13.39 27.23 -11.78
CA ALA A 597 12.20 27.68 -12.49
C ALA A 597 11.03 26.71 -12.36
N CYS A 598 11.29 25.42 -12.47
CA CYS A 598 10.31 24.35 -12.28
C CYS A 598 9.74 24.36 -10.85
N LEU A 599 10.58 24.53 -9.83
CA LEU A 599 10.15 24.65 -8.42
C LEU A 599 9.20 25.83 -8.21
N LYS A 600 9.50 27.00 -8.80
CA LYS A 600 8.62 28.18 -8.73
C LYS A 600 7.25 27.89 -9.34
N ARG A 601 7.19 27.20 -10.49
CA ARG A 601 5.92 26.81 -11.13
C ARG A 601 5.15 25.81 -10.27
N ALA A 602 5.82 24.82 -9.69
CA ALA A 602 5.21 23.84 -8.80
C ALA A 602 4.59 24.51 -7.57
N TYR A 603 5.28 25.47 -6.94
CA TYR A 603 4.78 26.22 -5.79
C TYR A 603 3.64 27.18 -6.13
N ALA A 604 3.53 27.64 -7.38
CA ALA A 604 2.37 28.40 -7.84
C ALA A 604 1.09 27.55 -7.89
N VAL A 605 1.21 26.25 -8.18
CA VAL A 605 0.09 25.28 -8.15
C VAL A 605 -0.22 24.82 -6.72
N ARG A 606 0.81 24.51 -5.94
CA ARG A 606 0.70 24.08 -4.56
C ARG A 606 1.78 24.74 -3.68
N PRO A 607 1.42 25.72 -2.85
CA PRO A 607 2.35 26.33 -1.90
C PRO A 607 2.96 25.29 -0.93
N PRO A 608 4.22 25.50 -0.49
CA PRO A 608 4.93 24.54 0.36
C PRO A 608 4.39 24.44 1.81
N ASP A 609 3.62 25.42 2.24
CA ASP A 609 2.99 25.51 3.57
C ASP A 609 1.75 24.63 3.71
N LEU A 610 1.19 24.14 2.62
CA LEU A 610 0.08 23.20 2.68
C LEU A 610 0.56 21.89 3.28
N SER A 611 -0.11 21.45 4.36
CA SER A 611 0.18 20.17 5.02
C SER A 611 0.16 19.01 4.00
N PRO A 612 1.20 18.19 3.94
CA PRO A 612 1.24 17.01 3.06
C PRO A 612 0.19 15.95 3.45
N VAL A 613 -0.50 16.13 4.58
CA VAL A 613 -1.60 15.25 5.04
C VAL A 613 -2.91 15.55 4.29
N ILE A 614 -3.03 16.73 3.67
CA ILE A 614 -4.22 17.06 2.86
C ILE A 614 -4.06 16.39 1.50
N VAL A 615 -4.84 15.34 1.28
CA VAL A 615 -4.94 14.68 -0.02
C VAL A 615 -5.74 15.57 -0.95
N LEU A 616 -5.07 16.13 -1.94
CA LEU A 616 -5.69 16.91 -3.01
C LEU A 616 -5.40 16.16 -4.32
N PRO A 617 -6.30 15.28 -4.77
CA PRO A 617 -6.04 14.41 -5.91
C PRO A 617 -5.78 15.23 -7.20
N GLY A 618 -4.90 14.72 -8.05
CA GLY A 618 -4.59 15.32 -9.33
C GLY A 618 -3.38 16.25 -9.32
N ASP A 619 -3.49 17.39 -10.01
CA ASP A 619 -2.36 18.28 -10.29
C ASP A 619 -1.68 18.85 -9.05
N GLN A 620 -2.41 19.10 -7.98
CA GLN A 620 -1.83 19.66 -6.75
C GLN A 620 -0.88 18.67 -6.05
N ASP A 621 -1.23 17.39 -5.98
CA ASP A 621 -0.32 16.37 -5.43
C ASP A 621 0.88 16.15 -6.34
N MET A 622 0.69 16.17 -7.67
CA MET A 622 1.80 16.05 -8.61
C MET A 622 2.74 17.26 -8.52
N ALA A 623 2.22 18.48 -8.38
CA ALA A 623 3.03 19.67 -8.17
C ALA A 623 3.87 19.58 -6.87
N MET A 624 3.32 19.02 -5.80
CA MET A 624 4.06 18.76 -4.55
C MET A 624 5.25 17.81 -4.80
N PHE A 625 5.04 16.72 -5.56
CA PHE A 625 6.11 15.76 -5.86
C PHE A 625 7.21 16.37 -6.75
N VAL A 626 6.83 17.22 -7.72
CA VAL A 626 7.79 18.04 -8.49
C VAL A 626 8.62 18.91 -7.53
N GLY A 627 7.95 19.62 -6.61
CA GLY A 627 8.62 20.46 -5.62
C GLY A 627 9.60 19.68 -4.74
N PHE A 628 9.25 18.46 -4.34
CA PHE A 628 10.13 17.59 -3.55
C PHE A 628 11.42 17.26 -4.29
N SER A 629 11.34 16.80 -5.54
CA SER A 629 12.52 16.48 -6.36
C SER A 629 13.37 17.70 -6.66
N CYS A 630 12.74 18.84 -7.01
CA CYS A 630 13.48 20.08 -7.28
C CYS A 630 14.24 20.57 -6.04
N ASN A 631 13.60 20.61 -4.87
CA ASN A 631 14.25 21.00 -3.61
C ASN A 631 15.40 20.07 -3.24
N ALA A 632 15.19 18.76 -3.29
CA ALA A 632 16.20 17.76 -2.96
C ALA A 632 17.44 17.90 -3.86
N PHE A 633 17.24 18.10 -5.16
CA PHE A 633 18.33 18.35 -6.11
C PHE A 633 19.09 19.63 -5.80
N LEU A 634 18.39 20.77 -5.65
CA LEU A 634 19.01 22.08 -5.41
C LEU A 634 19.77 22.15 -4.08
N GLN A 635 19.30 21.45 -3.06
CA GLN A 635 20.01 21.33 -1.78
C GLN A 635 21.30 20.51 -1.90
N LYS A 636 21.31 19.49 -2.75
CA LYS A 636 22.45 18.57 -2.91
C LYS A 636 23.60 19.18 -3.71
N ILE A 637 23.31 20.05 -4.69
CA ILE A 637 24.33 20.63 -5.58
C ILE A 637 24.91 21.96 -5.09
N LYS A 638 24.33 22.53 -4.01
CA LYS A 638 24.91 23.66 -3.27
C LYS A 638 26.09 23.19 -2.44
#